data_e75f736726ef0e30c81bc1d89cfa9ea9
#
_entry.id   e75f736726ef0e30c81bc1d89cfa9ea9
#
_cell.length_a   1.000
_cell.length_b   1.000
_cell.length_c   1.000
_cell.angle_alpha   90.00
_cell.angle_beta   90.00
_cell.angle_gamma   90.00
#
_symmetry.space_group_name_H-M   'P 1'
#
loop_
_entity.id
_entity.type
_entity.pdbx_description
1 polymer ?
#
loop_
_entity_poly.entity_id
_entity_poly.type
_entity_poly.pdbx_seq_one_letter_code
_entity_poly.pdbx_strand_id
1 'polypeptide(L)'
;MTLRHIRQILKNTDFIHTGGSAEELKVAEFLKSEAEAMGAKAWLEPFPVQMADIKEAKLIVDGREIPCKGYKNCGSGTVEAPLVYIPAQDYITLKAVRGKIVLIDGGLRHFGYHDMLEAGAVGFITYDGNLNFPNRDIDAKELRSFVADGKKTLAVNINAKDAQKIVLSRAKTAKIAVEEDEYEGESRNVVAEIPGTSDEWIVLSAHYDTVPLSRGAYDNMSGCIGLLETMDKLKSGAPHHYGLRFVFCGSEERGLLGSKAYTAAHDEELKNVVLNVNVDMIGVPMGRFVACVSAEETMVGFIKYFAGARGWSVNAYTGVYSSDSTPFADHGVPALSFARGTPGGQGNIHCRYDTMDLLSDEQLREDGDFIADFTCFMADAVVCPVKREIPDKIKDDLDKYLNRKR
;
A
#
# COMPACT_ATOMS: atom_id res chain seq x y z
N MET A 1 -3.32 -10.08 22.91
CA MET A 1 -4.63 -9.38 23.18
C MET A 1 -5.79 -10.38 23.28
N THR A 2 -7.03 -9.96 23.71
CA THR A 2 -8.24 -10.80 23.65
C THR A 2 -8.94 -10.67 22.31
N LEU A 3 -9.66 -11.71 21.84
CA LEU A 3 -10.47 -11.62 20.60
C LEU A 3 -11.47 -10.45 20.65
N ARG A 4 -12.02 -10.17 21.84
CA ARG A 4 -12.90 -9.02 22.05
C ARG A 4 -12.19 -7.69 21.79
N HIS A 5 -10.93 -7.56 22.20
CA HIS A 5 -10.15 -6.34 21.98
C HIS A 5 -9.82 -6.17 20.49
N ILE A 6 -9.38 -7.24 19.81
CA ILE A 6 -9.15 -7.24 18.36
C ILE A 6 -10.41 -6.74 17.62
N ARG A 7 -11.57 -7.31 17.94
CA ARG A 7 -12.85 -6.91 17.35
C ARG A 7 -13.22 -5.47 17.68
N GLN A 8 -12.81 -4.94 18.85
CA GLN A 8 -13.06 -3.55 19.23
C GLN A 8 -12.17 -2.59 18.41
N ILE A 9 -10.91 -2.94 18.17
CA ILE A 9 -9.99 -2.17 17.31
C ILE A 9 -10.60 -2.05 15.91
N LEU A 10 -10.97 -3.18 15.29
CA LEU A 10 -11.61 -3.18 13.97
C LEU A 10 -12.85 -2.30 13.91
N LYS A 11 -13.72 -2.34 14.95
CA LYS A 11 -14.92 -1.49 15.00
C LYS A 11 -14.60 -0.01 15.13
N ASN A 12 -13.55 0.33 15.88
CA ASN A 12 -13.17 1.73 16.09
C ASN A 12 -12.55 2.36 14.83
N THR A 13 -12.07 1.53 13.91
CA THR A 13 -11.43 1.96 12.65
C THR A 13 -12.26 1.62 11.40
N ASP A 14 -13.52 1.14 11.56
CA ASP A 14 -14.41 0.72 10.46
C ASP A 14 -15.02 1.92 9.71
N PHE A 15 -14.16 2.77 9.18
CA PHE A 15 -14.53 3.91 8.33
C PHE A 15 -13.40 4.23 7.34
N ILE A 16 -13.69 4.99 6.29
CA ILE A 16 -12.69 5.40 5.30
C ILE A 16 -11.76 6.43 5.92
N HIS A 17 -10.44 6.18 5.87
CA HIS A 17 -9.38 7.04 6.44
C HIS A 17 -8.19 7.15 5.50
N THR A 18 -8.42 7.81 4.36
CA THR A 18 -7.41 7.98 3.32
C THR A 18 -6.25 8.86 3.78
N GLY A 19 -5.06 8.56 3.28
CA GLY A 19 -3.83 9.29 3.59
C GLY A 19 -3.95 10.81 3.48
N GLY A 20 -3.56 11.55 4.51
CA GLY A 20 -3.66 13.00 4.65
C GLY A 20 -5.03 13.53 5.10
N SER A 21 -6.02 12.66 5.37
CA SER A 21 -7.34 13.08 5.81
C SER A 21 -7.42 13.30 7.34
N ALA A 22 -8.46 14.00 7.79
CA ALA A 22 -8.77 14.13 9.21
C ALA A 22 -9.15 12.78 9.84
N GLU A 23 -9.69 11.88 9.05
CA GLU A 23 -10.02 10.51 9.45
C GLU A 23 -8.76 9.67 9.66
N GLU A 24 -7.73 9.84 8.84
CA GLU A 24 -6.42 9.22 9.06
C GLU A 24 -5.81 9.66 10.40
N LEU A 25 -5.88 10.97 10.74
CA LEU A 25 -5.41 11.47 12.03
C LEU A 25 -6.13 10.78 13.21
N LYS A 26 -7.44 10.57 13.12
CA LYS A 26 -8.20 9.88 14.19
C LYS A 26 -7.70 8.45 14.41
N VAL A 27 -7.38 7.73 13.32
CA VAL A 27 -6.83 6.36 13.42
C VAL A 27 -5.41 6.41 13.98
N ALA A 28 -4.59 7.37 13.57
CA ALA A 28 -3.23 7.55 14.11
C ALA A 28 -3.24 7.80 15.62
N GLU A 29 -4.09 8.73 16.09
CA GLU A 29 -4.25 9.02 17.52
C GLU A 29 -4.77 7.79 18.29
N PHE A 30 -5.69 7.04 17.70
CA PHE A 30 -6.20 5.79 18.28
C PHE A 30 -5.08 4.75 18.40
N LEU A 31 -4.32 4.46 17.33
CA LEU A 31 -3.21 3.50 17.36
C LEU A 31 -2.11 3.92 18.35
N LYS A 32 -1.81 5.22 18.41
CA LYS A 32 -0.90 5.76 19.42
C LYS A 32 -1.40 5.46 20.84
N SER A 33 -2.69 5.68 21.11
CA SER A 33 -3.27 5.42 22.43
C SER A 33 -3.27 3.93 22.78
N GLU A 34 -3.49 3.03 21.82
CA GLU A 34 -3.39 1.57 22.03
C GLU A 34 -1.96 1.16 22.37
N ALA A 35 -0.96 1.71 21.65
CA ALA A 35 0.45 1.42 21.96
C ALA A 35 0.86 1.92 23.35
N GLU A 36 0.43 3.13 23.73
CA GLU A 36 0.68 3.69 25.07
C GLU A 36 0.00 2.86 26.18
N ALA A 37 -1.23 2.38 25.94
CA ALA A 37 -1.94 1.50 26.87
C ALA A 37 -1.23 0.15 27.06
N MET A 38 -0.45 -0.28 26.07
CA MET A 38 0.43 -1.46 26.17
C MET A 38 1.78 -1.16 26.82
N GLY A 39 2.06 0.09 27.22
CA GLY A 39 3.28 0.49 27.91
C GLY A 39 4.44 0.88 27.01
N ALA A 40 4.23 0.97 25.71
CA ALA A 40 5.23 1.48 24.78
C ALA A 40 5.31 3.03 24.87
N LYS A 41 6.48 3.61 24.58
CA LYS A 41 6.61 5.03 24.32
C LYS A 41 6.15 5.28 22.89
N ALA A 42 5.07 6.05 22.67
CA ALA A 42 4.54 6.28 21.35
C ALA A 42 4.41 7.76 21.02
N TRP A 43 4.60 8.13 19.73
CA TRP A 43 4.47 9.48 19.23
C TRP A 43 4.03 9.49 17.76
N LEU A 44 3.65 10.67 17.26
CA LEU A 44 3.32 10.89 15.85
C LEU A 44 4.51 11.58 15.16
N GLU A 45 4.83 11.14 13.95
CA GLU A 45 5.82 11.75 13.06
C GLU A 45 5.13 12.30 11.82
N PRO A 46 4.83 13.61 11.77
CA PRO A 46 4.16 14.22 10.62
C PRO A 46 5.10 14.34 9.42
N PHE A 47 4.53 14.26 8.22
CA PHE A 47 5.20 14.53 6.97
C PHE A 47 4.24 15.17 5.95
N PRO A 48 4.74 16.02 5.03
CA PRO A 48 3.90 16.71 4.04
C PRO A 48 3.42 15.73 2.97
N VAL A 49 2.18 15.92 2.52
CA VAL A 49 1.59 15.18 1.40
C VAL A 49 0.86 16.13 0.45
N GLN A 50 1.05 15.93 -0.86
CA GLN A 50 0.31 16.68 -1.86
C GLN A 50 -1.13 16.22 -1.91
N MET A 51 -2.09 17.11 -1.70
CA MET A 51 -3.52 16.84 -1.65
C MET A 51 -4.24 17.53 -2.81
N ALA A 52 -5.40 16.98 -3.20
CA ALA A 52 -6.31 17.65 -4.11
C ALA A 52 -7.77 17.27 -3.82
N ASP A 53 -8.65 18.23 -3.92
CA ASP A 53 -10.10 18.04 -3.82
C ASP A 53 -10.75 18.32 -5.18
N ILE A 54 -11.31 17.29 -5.80
CA ILE A 54 -12.04 17.42 -7.06
C ILE A 54 -13.37 18.15 -6.80
N LYS A 55 -13.53 19.32 -7.39
CA LYS A 55 -14.79 20.08 -7.39
C LYS A 55 -15.73 19.58 -8.45
N GLU A 56 -15.22 19.38 -9.65
CA GLU A 56 -15.99 18.88 -10.77
C GLU A 56 -15.12 17.97 -11.67
N ALA A 57 -15.74 16.90 -12.19
CA ALA A 57 -15.15 16.09 -13.25
C ALA A 57 -16.25 15.70 -14.24
N LYS A 58 -15.99 15.94 -15.52
CA LYS A 58 -16.92 15.61 -16.62
C LYS A 58 -16.19 14.88 -17.74
N LEU A 59 -16.85 13.86 -18.27
CA LEU A 59 -16.46 13.17 -19.47
C LEU A 59 -17.62 13.17 -20.46
N ILE A 60 -17.38 13.67 -21.66
CA ILE A 60 -18.33 13.63 -22.78
C ILE A 60 -17.68 12.79 -23.90
N VAL A 61 -18.38 11.77 -24.38
CA VAL A 61 -17.92 10.91 -25.48
C VAL A 61 -18.96 10.93 -26.60
N ASP A 62 -18.56 11.36 -27.79
CA ASP A 62 -19.44 11.54 -28.94
C ASP A 62 -20.74 12.30 -28.60
N GLY A 63 -20.60 13.37 -27.79
CA GLY A 63 -21.71 14.23 -27.36
C GLY A 63 -22.55 13.65 -26.21
N ARG A 64 -22.21 12.51 -25.63
CA ARG A 64 -22.91 11.90 -24.50
C ARG A 64 -22.06 12.00 -23.24
N GLU A 65 -22.67 12.43 -22.15
CA GLU A 65 -22.03 12.45 -20.84
C GLU A 65 -21.92 11.04 -20.29
N ILE A 66 -20.72 10.69 -19.79
CA ILE A 66 -20.38 9.41 -19.18
C ILE A 66 -20.05 9.66 -17.70
N PRO A 67 -20.68 8.94 -16.76
CA PRO A 67 -20.32 9.04 -15.35
C PRO A 67 -18.84 8.76 -15.12
N CYS A 68 -18.15 9.67 -14.44
CA CYS A 68 -16.72 9.55 -14.18
C CYS A 68 -16.35 10.12 -12.82
N LYS A 69 -15.11 9.80 -12.38
CA LYS A 69 -14.40 10.46 -11.30
C LYS A 69 -13.12 11.08 -11.84
N GLY A 70 -12.78 12.28 -11.40
CA GLY A 70 -11.51 12.91 -11.75
C GLY A 70 -10.34 12.21 -11.05
N TYR A 71 -9.17 12.27 -11.69
CA TYR A 71 -7.92 11.97 -11.00
C TYR A 71 -7.54 13.18 -10.16
N LYS A 72 -7.27 12.98 -8.86
CA LYS A 72 -6.65 14.00 -8.00
C LYS A 72 -5.23 14.29 -8.49
N ASN A 73 -4.77 15.52 -8.30
CA ASN A 73 -3.43 15.98 -8.68
C ASN A 73 -3.12 15.90 -10.19
N CYS A 74 -4.14 15.81 -11.06
CA CYS A 74 -3.97 15.81 -12.52
C CYS A 74 -4.01 17.23 -13.12
N GLY A 75 -4.35 18.24 -12.31
CA GLY A 75 -4.53 19.64 -12.73
C GLY A 75 -5.96 19.96 -13.12
N SER A 76 -6.25 21.27 -13.20
CA SER A 76 -7.55 21.78 -13.66
C SER A 76 -7.50 22.19 -15.13
N GLY A 77 -8.59 21.96 -15.86
CA GLY A 77 -8.70 22.37 -17.25
C GLY A 77 -9.72 21.59 -18.07
N THR A 78 -9.69 21.81 -19.36
CA THR A 78 -10.54 21.10 -20.33
C THR A 78 -9.73 20.71 -21.55
N VAL A 79 -9.89 19.48 -22.02
CA VAL A 79 -9.32 18.99 -23.29
C VAL A 79 -10.40 18.28 -24.08
N GLU A 80 -10.47 18.57 -25.39
CA GLU A 80 -11.33 17.89 -26.33
C GLU A 80 -10.49 17.42 -27.52
N ALA A 81 -10.55 16.12 -27.84
CA ALA A 81 -9.70 15.52 -28.84
C ALA A 81 -10.32 14.23 -29.38
N PRO A 82 -9.80 13.71 -30.51
CA PRO A 82 -10.14 12.37 -30.98
C PRO A 82 -9.83 11.33 -29.85
N LEU A 83 -10.68 10.32 -29.74
CA LEU A 83 -10.55 9.24 -28.78
C LEU A 83 -9.88 8.02 -29.40
N VAL A 84 -9.00 7.36 -28.66
CA VAL A 84 -8.45 6.06 -29.01
C VAL A 84 -8.46 5.13 -27.82
N TYR A 85 -8.84 3.89 -28.02
CA TYR A 85 -8.62 2.80 -27.06
C TYR A 85 -7.33 2.07 -27.43
N ILE A 86 -6.45 1.87 -26.44
CA ILE A 86 -5.24 1.04 -26.58
C ILE A 86 -5.27 -0.09 -25.56
N PRO A 87 -5.21 -1.36 -25.99
CA PRO A 87 -5.26 -2.51 -25.09
C PRO A 87 -3.92 -2.80 -24.40
N ALA A 88 -2.84 -2.20 -24.91
CA ALA A 88 -1.49 -2.36 -24.40
C ALA A 88 -0.70 -1.07 -24.63
N GLN A 89 0.40 -0.88 -23.87
CA GLN A 89 1.29 0.28 -24.00
C GLN A 89 2.59 -0.14 -24.71
N ASP A 90 2.43 -0.80 -25.85
CA ASP A 90 3.55 -1.22 -26.69
C ASP A 90 3.85 -0.20 -27.79
N TYR A 91 4.98 -0.36 -28.44
CA TYR A 91 5.47 0.54 -29.47
C TYR A 91 4.52 0.67 -30.69
N ILE A 92 3.66 -0.32 -30.95
CA ILE A 92 2.70 -0.29 -32.07
C ILE A 92 1.51 0.59 -31.70
N THR A 93 0.93 0.36 -30.52
CA THR A 93 -0.26 1.06 -30.03
C THR A 93 0.05 2.52 -29.70
N LEU A 94 1.26 2.83 -29.22
CA LEU A 94 1.72 4.20 -28.96
C LEU A 94 1.74 5.09 -30.20
N LYS A 95 1.89 4.53 -31.41
CA LYS A 95 1.78 5.30 -32.67
C LYS A 95 0.38 5.91 -32.90
N ALA A 96 -0.64 5.34 -32.27
CA ALA A 96 -2.02 5.78 -32.46
C ALA A 96 -2.45 6.92 -31.52
N VAL A 97 -1.64 7.32 -30.52
CA VAL A 97 -2.09 8.21 -29.43
C VAL A 97 -1.86 9.70 -29.67
N ARG A 98 -1.04 10.08 -30.63
CA ARG A 98 -0.66 11.48 -30.88
C ARG A 98 -1.88 12.40 -31.08
N GLY A 99 -1.97 13.43 -30.22
CA GLY A 99 -3.07 14.41 -30.24
C GLY A 99 -4.42 13.84 -29.81
N LYS A 100 -4.44 12.72 -29.10
CA LYS A 100 -5.69 12.05 -28.72
C LYS A 100 -5.84 11.90 -27.21
N ILE A 101 -7.09 11.79 -26.79
CA ILE A 101 -7.45 11.25 -25.47
C ILE A 101 -7.39 9.74 -25.57
N VAL A 102 -6.74 9.12 -24.59
CA VAL A 102 -6.42 7.68 -24.58
C VAL A 102 -7.26 6.97 -23.53
N LEU A 103 -8.09 6.03 -23.95
CA LEU A 103 -8.73 5.05 -23.07
C LEU A 103 -7.79 3.86 -22.93
N ILE A 104 -7.40 3.52 -21.67
CA ILE A 104 -6.45 2.43 -21.39
C ILE A 104 -7.00 1.47 -20.36
N ASP A 105 -6.48 0.24 -20.37
CA ASP A 105 -6.71 -0.76 -19.34
C ASP A 105 -5.82 -0.49 -18.12
N GLY A 106 -6.42 -0.63 -16.92
CA GLY A 106 -5.72 -0.41 -15.66
C GLY A 106 -5.46 1.06 -15.32
N GLY A 107 -4.59 1.29 -14.35
CA GLY A 107 -4.22 2.63 -13.88
C GLY A 107 -3.04 3.24 -14.64
N LEU A 108 -2.83 4.53 -14.45
CA LEU A 108 -1.65 5.23 -14.93
C LEU A 108 -0.43 4.77 -14.13
N ARG A 109 0.56 4.17 -14.82
CA ARG A 109 1.84 3.71 -14.26
C ARG A 109 2.98 4.53 -14.83
N HIS A 110 4.02 4.77 -14.06
CA HIS A 110 5.13 5.68 -14.38
C HIS A 110 5.61 5.57 -15.84
N PHE A 111 6.20 4.47 -16.25
CA PHE A 111 6.76 4.34 -17.60
C PHE A 111 5.70 4.46 -18.71
N GLY A 112 4.57 3.77 -18.55
CA GLY A 112 3.50 3.82 -19.54
C GLY A 112 2.87 5.21 -19.68
N TYR A 113 2.72 5.94 -18.57
CA TYR A 113 2.24 7.31 -18.56
C TYR A 113 3.17 8.23 -19.35
N HIS A 114 4.49 8.17 -19.07
CA HIS A 114 5.49 8.97 -19.77
C HIS A 114 5.61 8.59 -21.25
N ASP A 115 5.61 7.30 -21.58
CA ASP A 115 5.65 6.84 -22.98
C ASP A 115 4.44 7.37 -23.78
N MET A 116 3.24 7.38 -23.19
CA MET A 116 2.04 7.93 -23.86
C MET A 116 2.13 9.45 -24.01
N LEU A 117 2.63 10.18 -23.00
CA LEU A 117 2.84 11.62 -23.10
C LEU A 117 3.88 11.98 -24.19
N GLU A 118 4.99 11.27 -24.25
CA GLU A 118 6.03 11.46 -25.27
C GLU A 118 5.50 11.12 -26.68
N ALA A 119 4.64 10.12 -26.79
CA ALA A 119 3.95 9.80 -28.02
C ALA A 119 2.88 10.84 -28.39
N GLY A 120 2.55 11.79 -27.50
CA GLY A 120 1.69 12.94 -27.74
C GLY A 120 0.23 12.74 -27.31
N ALA A 121 -0.06 11.87 -26.34
CA ALA A 121 -1.37 11.81 -25.70
C ALA A 121 -1.71 13.13 -24.99
N VAL A 122 -2.99 13.55 -25.02
CA VAL A 122 -3.43 14.84 -24.46
C VAL A 122 -4.40 14.70 -23.30
N GLY A 123 -4.79 13.48 -22.93
CA GLY A 123 -5.66 13.18 -21.79
C GLY A 123 -5.88 11.68 -21.67
N PHE A 124 -6.33 11.24 -20.49
CA PHE A 124 -6.47 9.82 -20.18
C PHE A 124 -7.85 9.48 -19.63
N ILE A 125 -8.36 8.34 -20.02
CA ILE A 125 -9.53 7.68 -19.45
C ILE A 125 -9.08 6.29 -19.00
N THR A 126 -9.22 6.01 -17.70
CA THR A 126 -9.02 4.68 -17.13
C THR A 126 -10.36 4.09 -16.71
N TYR A 127 -10.40 2.82 -16.34
CA TYR A 127 -11.63 2.23 -15.84
C TYR A 127 -11.40 1.24 -14.72
N ASP A 128 -12.38 1.17 -13.83
CA ASP A 128 -12.44 0.21 -12.74
C ASP A 128 -13.65 -0.69 -12.87
N GLY A 129 -13.61 -1.78 -12.09
CA GLY A 129 -14.71 -2.73 -11.97
C GLY A 129 -14.50 -3.97 -12.79
N ASN A 130 -15.57 -4.72 -12.93
CA ASN A 130 -15.58 -5.99 -13.62
C ASN A 130 -16.84 -6.08 -14.46
N LEU A 131 -16.74 -6.57 -15.68
CA LEU A 131 -17.89 -6.70 -16.59
C LEU A 131 -18.97 -7.64 -16.06
N ASN A 132 -18.61 -8.60 -15.22
CA ASN A 132 -19.55 -9.51 -14.55
C ASN A 132 -20.25 -8.87 -13.34
N PHE A 133 -19.69 -7.76 -12.81
CA PHE A 133 -20.22 -7.02 -11.64
C PHE A 133 -20.41 -5.55 -12.00
N PRO A 134 -21.38 -5.21 -12.84
CA PRO A 134 -21.49 -3.89 -13.49
C PRO A 134 -21.83 -2.75 -12.52
N ASN A 135 -22.33 -3.04 -11.32
CA ASN A 135 -22.76 -2.04 -10.33
C ASN A 135 -21.64 -1.68 -9.33
N ARG A 136 -20.40 -2.06 -9.61
CA ARG A 136 -19.27 -1.67 -8.77
C ARG A 136 -19.02 -0.17 -8.90
N ASP A 137 -18.76 0.49 -7.78
CA ASP A 137 -18.43 1.92 -7.76
C ASP A 137 -17.17 2.22 -8.55
N ILE A 138 -17.14 3.44 -9.06
CA ILE A 138 -15.96 4.04 -9.66
C ILE A 138 -15.14 4.63 -8.52
N ASP A 139 -13.85 4.24 -8.42
CA ASP A 139 -12.94 4.80 -7.45
C ASP A 139 -12.43 6.19 -7.87
N ALA A 140 -12.17 7.05 -6.88
CA ALA A 140 -11.45 8.28 -7.09
C ALA A 140 -9.95 7.97 -7.17
N LYS A 141 -9.36 8.12 -8.34
CA LYS A 141 -7.93 7.88 -8.57
C LYS A 141 -7.09 9.12 -8.25
N GLU A 142 -5.80 8.90 -8.16
CA GLU A 142 -4.81 9.96 -8.00
C GLU A 142 -3.70 9.80 -9.02
N LEU A 143 -3.29 10.90 -9.63
CA LEU A 143 -2.04 10.97 -10.37
C LEU A 143 -0.91 11.16 -9.36
N ARG A 144 -0.40 10.03 -8.85
CA ARG A 144 0.63 10.02 -7.81
C ARG A 144 1.88 10.77 -8.26
N SER A 145 2.52 11.49 -7.36
CA SER A 145 3.68 12.34 -7.67
C SER A 145 4.80 11.59 -8.40
N PHE A 146 5.11 10.36 -7.99
CA PHE A 146 6.13 9.53 -8.63
C PHE A 146 5.71 9.00 -10.02
N VAL A 147 4.40 8.98 -10.33
CA VAL A 147 3.89 8.67 -11.67
C VAL A 147 3.99 9.91 -12.55
N ALA A 148 3.55 11.05 -12.05
CA ALA A 148 3.54 12.32 -12.77
C ALA A 148 4.96 12.83 -13.08
N ASP A 149 5.88 12.69 -12.15
CA ASP A 149 7.25 13.21 -12.24
C ASP A 149 7.29 14.64 -12.82
N GLY A 150 6.45 15.51 -12.24
CA GLY A 150 6.29 16.91 -12.64
C GLY A 150 5.44 17.14 -13.92
N LYS A 151 4.99 16.11 -14.62
CA LYS A 151 4.15 16.23 -15.82
C LYS A 151 2.70 15.88 -15.48
N LYS A 152 1.80 16.86 -15.48
CA LYS A 152 0.37 16.67 -15.22
C LYS A 152 -0.42 16.63 -16.52
N THR A 153 -1.43 15.80 -16.58
CA THR A 153 -2.35 15.70 -17.73
C THR A 153 -3.71 15.24 -17.23
N LEU A 154 -4.76 15.88 -17.72
CA LEU A 154 -6.13 15.59 -17.31
C LEU A 154 -6.49 14.12 -17.48
N ALA A 155 -7.04 13.54 -16.42
CA ALA A 155 -7.41 12.13 -16.39
C ALA A 155 -8.72 11.93 -15.64
N VAL A 156 -9.52 10.98 -16.11
CA VAL A 156 -10.74 10.53 -15.45
C VAL A 156 -10.82 9.02 -15.41
N ASN A 157 -11.52 8.51 -14.39
CA ASN A 157 -11.79 7.10 -14.20
C ASN A 157 -13.28 6.82 -14.40
N ILE A 158 -13.62 5.73 -15.12
CA ILE A 158 -14.99 5.34 -15.42
C ILE A 158 -15.27 3.89 -15.02
N ASN A 159 -16.53 3.48 -15.10
CA ASN A 159 -16.89 2.07 -14.89
C ASN A 159 -16.50 1.22 -16.11
N ALA A 160 -15.99 0.00 -15.87
CA ALA A 160 -15.60 -0.95 -16.92
C ALA A 160 -16.71 -1.22 -17.93
N LYS A 161 -17.99 -1.19 -17.51
CA LYS A 161 -19.14 -1.36 -18.40
C LYS A 161 -19.32 -0.20 -19.37
N ASP A 162 -19.03 1.02 -18.94
CA ASP A 162 -19.09 2.20 -19.80
C ASP A 162 -17.88 2.25 -20.73
N ALA A 163 -16.69 1.86 -20.26
CA ALA A 163 -15.52 1.65 -21.11
C ALA A 163 -15.81 0.63 -22.23
N GLN A 164 -16.43 -0.51 -21.88
CA GLN A 164 -16.85 -1.50 -22.88
C GLN A 164 -17.80 -0.92 -23.94
N LYS A 165 -18.81 -0.13 -23.52
CA LYS A 165 -19.75 0.52 -24.46
C LYS A 165 -19.02 1.49 -25.41
N ILE A 166 -18.08 2.29 -24.87
CA ILE A 166 -17.26 3.22 -25.66
C ILE A 166 -16.47 2.46 -26.73
N VAL A 167 -15.82 1.36 -26.37
CA VAL A 167 -15.04 0.53 -27.29
C VAL A 167 -15.94 -0.12 -28.34
N LEU A 168 -17.07 -0.71 -27.94
CA LEU A 168 -18.02 -1.36 -28.85
C LEU A 168 -18.66 -0.38 -29.83
N SER A 169 -18.96 0.85 -29.42
CA SER A 169 -19.52 1.89 -30.30
C SER A 169 -18.49 2.48 -31.26
N ARG A 170 -17.20 2.15 -31.06
CA ARG A 170 -16.09 2.76 -31.83
C ARG A 170 -16.12 4.29 -31.75
N ALA A 171 -16.35 4.81 -30.54
CA ALA A 171 -16.43 6.25 -30.28
C ALA A 171 -15.23 7.01 -30.86
N LYS A 172 -15.46 8.24 -31.35
CA LYS A 172 -14.49 9.02 -32.13
C LYS A 172 -13.87 10.15 -31.34
N THR A 173 -14.63 10.78 -30.47
CA THR A 173 -14.21 11.99 -29.76
C THR A 173 -14.48 11.88 -28.28
N ALA A 174 -13.65 12.54 -27.47
CA ALA A 174 -13.90 12.71 -26.07
C ALA A 174 -13.53 14.12 -25.62
N LYS A 175 -14.24 14.60 -24.59
CA LYS A 175 -13.94 15.82 -23.87
C LYS A 175 -13.84 15.50 -22.39
N ILE A 176 -12.73 15.85 -21.79
CA ILE A 176 -12.46 15.76 -20.35
C ILE A 176 -12.42 17.16 -19.78
N ALA A 177 -13.14 17.42 -18.70
CA ALA A 177 -12.99 18.61 -17.88
C ALA A 177 -12.81 18.18 -16.43
N VAL A 178 -11.81 18.74 -15.75
CA VAL A 178 -11.54 18.55 -14.33
C VAL A 178 -11.32 19.91 -13.70
N GLU A 179 -11.93 20.13 -12.55
CA GLU A 179 -11.66 21.26 -11.68
C GLU A 179 -11.31 20.72 -10.30
N GLU A 180 -10.13 21.09 -9.81
CA GLU A 180 -9.63 20.66 -8.50
C GLU A 180 -8.93 21.81 -7.76
N ASP A 181 -8.97 21.75 -6.42
CA ASP A 181 -8.12 22.56 -5.54
C ASP A 181 -6.98 21.67 -5.06
N GLU A 182 -5.76 22.04 -5.42
CA GLU A 182 -4.54 21.40 -4.93
C GLU A 182 -4.01 22.15 -3.70
N TYR A 183 -3.54 21.41 -2.70
CA TYR A 183 -2.95 21.97 -1.49
C TYR A 183 -1.95 21.01 -0.86
N GLU A 184 -1.07 21.55 0.00
CA GLU A 184 -0.21 20.75 0.84
C GLU A 184 -0.99 20.36 2.11
N GLY A 185 -1.10 19.06 2.35
CA GLY A 185 -1.68 18.49 3.55
C GLY A 185 -0.61 17.81 4.40
N GLU A 186 -1.02 17.14 5.46
CA GLU A 186 -0.13 16.44 6.38
C GLU A 186 -0.67 15.03 6.64
N SER A 187 0.19 14.04 6.47
CA SER A 187 0.01 12.68 6.97
C SER A 187 1.03 12.41 8.08
N ARG A 188 0.96 11.25 8.71
CA ARG A 188 1.85 10.92 9.83
C ARG A 188 2.05 9.44 10.02
N ASN A 189 3.24 9.08 10.49
CA ASN A 189 3.49 7.76 11.03
C ASN A 189 3.19 7.76 12.52
N VAL A 190 2.74 6.63 13.05
CA VAL A 190 2.70 6.38 14.50
C VAL A 190 3.91 5.51 14.83
N VAL A 191 4.77 6.00 15.67
CA VAL A 191 5.98 5.27 16.08
C VAL A 191 5.84 4.90 17.55
N ALA A 192 6.15 3.63 17.88
CA ALA A 192 6.15 3.16 19.26
C ALA A 192 7.39 2.29 19.52
N GLU A 193 7.93 2.36 20.74
CA GLU A 193 9.18 1.70 21.10
C GLU A 193 9.06 0.88 22.38
N ILE A 194 9.71 -0.30 22.37
CA ILE A 194 10.04 -1.12 23.51
C ILE A 194 11.57 -1.30 23.50
N PRO A 195 12.33 -0.66 24.42
CA PRO A 195 13.78 -0.77 24.45
C PRO A 195 14.28 -2.19 24.69
N GLY A 196 15.38 -2.56 24.02
CA GLY A 196 16.14 -3.77 24.27
C GLY A 196 17.33 -3.54 25.22
N THR A 197 18.22 -4.51 25.29
CA THR A 197 19.48 -4.43 26.03
C THR A 197 20.66 -3.99 25.15
N SER A 198 20.50 -4.00 23.83
CA SER A 198 21.47 -3.48 22.85
C SER A 198 20.96 -2.16 22.26
N ASP A 199 21.84 -1.46 21.53
CA ASP A 199 21.51 -0.25 20.79
C ASP A 199 20.95 -0.54 19.38
N GLU A 200 20.76 -1.81 19.04
CA GLU A 200 20.22 -2.24 17.75
C GLU A 200 18.73 -2.56 17.84
N TRP A 201 18.04 -2.45 16.71
CA TRP A 201 16.59 -2.50 16.63
C TRP A 201 16.07 -3.47 15.59
N ILE A 202 14.94 -4.09 15.88
CA ILE A 202 14.05 -4.69 14.89
C ILE A 202 12.88 -3.72 14.70
N VAL A 203 12.61 -3.33 13.46
CA VAL A 203 11.46 -2.46 13.11
C VAL A 203 10.32 -3.32 12.58
N LEU A 204 9.15 -3.19 13.18
CA LEU A 204 7.92 -3.76 12.63
C LEU A 204 7.13 -2.66 11.95
N SER A 205 6.59 -2.92 10.75
CA SER A 205 5.81 -1.95 9.99
C SER A 205 4.49 -2.52 9.48
N ALA A 206 3.48 -1.67 9.41
CA ALA A 206 2.19 -1.90 8.75
C ALA A 206 1.56 -0.56 8.43
N HIS A 207 0.89 -0.40 7.29
CA HIS A 207 0.16 0.84 7.05
C HIS A 207 -1.24 0.80 7.68
N TYR A 208 -1.78 1.98 7.92
CA TYR A 208 -3.10 2.12 8.51
C TYR A 208 -4.06 2.98 7.68
N ASP A 209 -3.57 3.64 6.63
CA ASP A 209 -4.43 4.40 5.72
C ASP A 209 -5.18 3.49 4.73
N THR A 210 -6.21 4.03 4.10
CA THR A 210 -7.05 3.32 3.14
C THR A 210 -7.11 4.05 1.80
N VAL A 211 -7.47 3.32 0.73
CA VAL A 211 -7.92 3.97 -0.50
C VAL A 211 -9.33 4.55 -0.30
N PRO A 212 -9.76 5.53 -1.14
CA PRO A 212 -11.17 5.92 -1.21
C PRO A 212 -12.08 4.69 -1.44
N LEU A 213 -13.28 4.69 -0.86
CA LEU A 213 -14.26 3.59 -0.89
C LEU A 213 -13.90 2.35 -0.06
N SER A 214 -12.69 2.18 0.45
CA SER A 214 -12.31 1.08 1.35
C SER A 214 -12.37 1.51 2.81
N ARG A 215 -12.76 0.58 3.69
CA ARG A 215 -12.62 0.72 5.14
C ARG A 215 -11.32 0.12 5.66
N GLY A 216 -10.60 -0.58 4.78
CA GLY A 216 -9.26 -1.08 5.07
C GLY A 216 -9.19 -2.11 6.20
N ALA A 217 -10.23 -2.92 6.38
CA ALA A 217 -10.20 -3.90 7.46
C ALA A 217 -9.13 -4.98 7.23
N TYR A 218 -9.08 -5.51 6.01
CA TYR A 218 -8.06 -6.45 5.58
C TYR A 218 -6.80 -5.72 5.11
N ASP A 219 -6.94 -4.69 4.32
CA ASP A 219 -5.89 -3.86 3.76
C ASP A 219 -5.92 -2.43 4.36
N ASN A 220 -5.24 -2.07 5.53
CA ASN A 220 -4.38 -3.02 6.25
C ASN A 220 -4.50 -2.84 7.79
N MET A 221 -5.71 -2.59 8.31
CA MET A 221 -5.91 -2.65 9.77
C MET A 221 -5.60 -4.02 10.36
N SER A 222 -5.71 -5.09 9.55
CA SER A 222 -5.31 -6.43 9.95
C SER A 222 -3.82 -6.51 10.30
N GLY A 223 -2.95 -5.89 9.49
CA GLY A 223 -1.52 -5.78 9.77
C GLY A 223 -1.23 -4.94 11.01
N CYS A 224 -1.94 -3.83 11.19
CA CYS A 224 -1.84 -3.02 12.42
C CYS A 224 -2.17 -3.82 13.67
N ILE A 225 -3.20 -4.68 13.60
CA ILE A 225 -3.53 -5.58 14.71
C ILE A 225 -2.40 -6.60 14.94
N GLY A 226 -1.79 -7.14 13.88
CA GLY A 226 -0.63 -8.02 14.00
C GLY A 226 0.54 -7.36 14.74
N LEU A 227 0.80 -6.06 14.48
CA LEU A 227 1.78 -5.28 15.23
C LEU A 227 1.39 -5.12 16.70
N LEU A 228 0.14 -4.74 16.97
CA LEU A 228 -0.36 -4.58 18.35
C LEU A 228 -0.36 -5.91 19.12
N GLU A 229 -0.70 -7.04 18.49
CA GLU A 229 -0.60 -8.37 19.12
C GLU A 229 0.85 -8.73 19.45
N THR A 230 1.77 -8.42 18.53
CA THR A 230 3.20 -8.59 18.76
C THR A 230 3.67 -7.74 19.94
N MET A 231 3.26 -6.47 20.01
CA MET A 231 3.56 -5.57 21.11
C MET A 231 3.01 -6.08 22.44
N ASP A 232 1.74 -6.50 22.47
CA ASP A 232 1.09 -7.03 23.68
C ASP A 232 1.80 -8.28 24.21
N LYS A 233 2.31 -9.14 23.34
CA LYS A 233 3.03 -10.36 23.70
C LYS A 233 4.44 -10.07 24.21
N LEU A 234 5.14 -9.11 23.60
CA LEU A 234 6.55 -8.83 23.85
C LEU A 234 6.79 -7.76 24.92
N LYS A 235 5.76 -7.04 25.38
CA LYS A 235 5.87 -6.01 26.42
C LYS A 235 6.17 -6.55 27.82
N SER A 236 5.90 -7.84 28.07
CA SER A 236 6.02 -8.47 29.38
C SER A 236 7.22 -9.43 29.46
N GLY A 237 8.01 -9.34 30.49
CA GLY A 237 9.18 -10.23 30.69
C GLY A 237 10.48 -9.46 30.88
N ALA A 238 11.60 -10.17 30.74
CA ALA A 238 12.92 -9.55 30.70
C ALA A 238 13.05 -8.77 29.34
N PRO A 239 13.82 -7.67 29.31
CA PRO A 239 14.09 -6.97 28.07
C PRO A 239 14.74 -7.89 27.05
N HIS A 240 14.29 -7.83 25.79
CA HIS A 240 14.89 -8.52 24.67
C HIS A 240 16.30 -7.99 24.38
N HIS A 241 17.09 -8.74 23.61
CA HIS A 241 18.40 -8.26 23.18
C HIS A 241 18.26 -7.05 22.26
N TYR A 242 17.50 -7.17 21.17
CA TYR A 242 17.20 -6.03 20.27
C TYR A 242 16.01 -5.24 20.78
N GLY A 243 16.08 -3.90 20.65
CA GLY A 243 14.90 -3.05 20.82
C GLY A 243 13.86 -3.32 19.71
N LEU A 244 12.60 -3.09 20.03
CA LEU A 244 11.49 -3.22 19.09
C LEU A 244 10.91 -1.84 18.81
N ARG A 245 10.85 -1.47 17.53
CA ARG A 245 10.23 -0.23 17.08
C ARG A 245 9.08 -0.58 16.13
N PHE A 246 7.90 -0.10 16.44
CA PHE A 246 6.69 -0.31 15.68
C PHE A 246 6.38 0.96 14.91
N VAL A 247 6.20 0.86 13.59
CA VAL A 247 5.90 1.98 12.71
C VAL A 247 4.60 1.68 11.98
N PHE A 248 3.52 2.32 12.42
CA PHE A 248 2.27 2.31 11.67
C PHE A 248 2.37 3.42 10.63
N CYS A 249 2.47 3.04 9.37
CA CYS A 249 2.74 3.95 8.27
C CYS A 249 1.47 4.62 7.76
N GLY A 250 1.48 5.94 7.61
CA GLY A 250 0.41 6.67 6.95
C GLY A 250 0.65 6.80 5.46
N SER A 251 -0.42 6.99 4.69
CA SER A 251 -0.35 7.26 3.24
C SER A 251 0.45 6.24 2.42
N GLU A 252 0.43 4.98 2.80
CA GLU A 252 1.02 3.87 2.03
C GLU A 252 0.39 3.77 0.66
N GLU A 253 -0.95 3.80 0.61
CA GLU A 253 -1.80 3.65 -0.57
C GLU A 253 -1.55 4.74 -1.63
N ARG A 254 -0.89 5.81 -1.23
CA ARG A 254 -0.49 6.91 -2.09
C ARG A 254 0.93 6.76 -2.65
N GLY A 255 1.59 5.65 -2.37
CA GLY A 255 2.90 5.27 -2.88
C GLY A 255 3.99 5.16 -1.83
N LEU A 256 3.71 4.47 -0.73
CA LEU A 256 4.64 4.21 0.38
C LEU A 256 5.13 5.51 1.04
N LEU A 257 4.26 6.54 1.15
CA LEU A 257 4.75 7.87 1.55
C LEU A 257 5.23 7.86 3.00
N GLY A 258 4.52 7.17 3.91
CA GLY A 258 4.90 7.09 5.32
C GLY A 258 6.22 6.37 5.55
N SER A 259 6.39 5.18 5.00
CA SER A 259 7.63 4.43 5.15
C SER A 259 8.81 5.11 4.45
N LYS A 260 8.60 5.78 3.32
CA LYS A 260 9.62 6.62 2.66
C LYS A 260 10.01 7.82 3.53
N ALA A 261 9.03 8.51 4.10
CA ALA A 261 9.29 9.65 5.00
C ALA A 261 10.05 9.19 6.25
N TYR A 262 9.64 8.05 6.83
CA TYR A 262 10.31 7.46 7.98
C TYR A 262 11.76 7.09 7.67
N THR A 263 12.00 6.31 6.61
CA THR A 263 13.36 5.87 6.26
C THR A 263 14.27 7.03 5.89
N ALA A 264 13.75 8.07 5.24
CA ALA A 264 14.52 9.29 4.93
C ALA A 264 14.86 10.11 6.19
N ALA A 265 13.92 10.24 7.13
CA ALA A 265 14.13 11.00 8.37
C ALA A 265 15.11 10.30 9.32
N HIS A 266 15.13 8.96 9.31
CA HIS A 266 15.92 8.12 10.22
C HIS A 266 17.09 7.41 9.52
N ASP A 267 17.56 7.89 8.37
CA ASP A 267 18.59 7.21 7.55
C ASP A 267 19.86 6.84 8.35
N GLU A 268 20.33 7.73 9.23
CA GLU A 268 21.46 7.42 10.11
C GLU A 268 21.14 6.36 11.17
N GLU A 269 19.92 6.36 11.71
CA GLU A 269 19.49 5.38 12.72
C GLU A 269 19.24 3.99 12.10
N LEU A 270 18.87 3.95 10.81
CA LEU A 270 18.67 2.69 10.09
C LEU A 270 19.93 1.82 10.09
N LYS A 271 21.12 2.39 10.31
CA LYS A 271 22.37 1.64 10.48
C LYS A 271 22.35 0.70 11.68
N ASN A 272 21.51 0.98 12.66
CA ASN A 272 21.30 0.15 13.84
C ASN A 272 20.06 -0.75 13.74
N VAL A 273 19.34 -0.73 12.60
CA VAL A 273 18.21 -1.62 12.38
C VAL A 273 18.70 -2.91 11.72
N VAL A 274 18.57 -4.03 12.42
CA VAL A 274 19.04 -5.34 11.95
C VAL A 274 18.05 -6.04 11.03
N LEU A 275 16.75 -5.73 11.16
CA LEU A 275 15.67 -6.35 10.42
C LEU A 275 14.42 -5.45 10.41
N ASN A 276 13.75 -5.36 9.26
CA ASN A 276 12.37 -4.89 9.18
C ASN A 276 11.43 -6.09 8.98
N VAL A 277 10.35 -6.13 9.76
CA VAL A 277 9.26 -7.11 9.66
C VAL A 277 7.98 -6.35 9.34
N ASN A 278 7.59 -6.37 8.08
CA ASN A 278 6.36 -5.75 7.63
C ASN A 278 5.20 -6.75 7.70
N VAL A 279 4.00 -6.26 8.03
CA VAL A 279 2.78 -7.06 8.07
C VAL A 279 1.73 -6.37 7.21
N ASP A 280 1.31 -7.07 6.16
CA ASP A 280 0.38 -6.47 5.22
C ASP A 280 -0.63 -7.50 4.71
N MET A 281 -1.87 -7.34 5.17
CA MET A 281 -3.00 -8.23 4.92
C MET A 281 -2.88 -9.61 5.56
N ILE A 282 -3.39 -9.75 6.79
CA ILE A 282 -3.48 -11.04 7.50
C ILE A 282 -4.93 -11.33 7.94
N GLY A 283 -5.18 -12.50 8.52
CA GLY A 283 -6.43 -12.82 9.22
C GLY A 283 -7.60 -13.28 8.36
N VAL A 284 -7.44 -13.43 7.04
CA VAL A 284 -8.51 -14.02 6.20
C VAL A 284 -8.58 -15.53 6.41
N PRO A 285 -9.81 -16.12 6.51
CA PRO A 285 -9.98 -17.54 6.82
C PRO A 285 -9.55 -18.48 5.68
N MET A 286 -9.53 -17.98 4.45
CA MET A 286 -9.11 -18.74 3.29
C MET A 286 -7.93 -18.03 2.63
N GLY A 287 -6.80 -18.70 2.57
CA GLY A 287 -5.64 -18.12 1.93
C GLY A 287 -4.34 -18.77 2.35
N ARG A 288 -3.29 -18.38 1.66
CA ARG A 288 -1.94 -18.87 1.90
C ARG A 288 -1.15 -17.84 2.70
N PHE A 289 -0.61 -18.27 3.84
CA PHE A 289 0.35 -17.44 4.57
C PHE A 289 1.66 -17.38 3.80
N VAL A 290 2.16 -16.19 3.57
CA VAL A 290 3.37 -15.92 2.78
C VAL A 290 4.40 -15.13 3.57
N ALA A 291 5.67 -15.28 3.21
CA ALA A 291 6.77 -14.45 3.65
C ALA A 291 7.60 -14.06 2.42
N CYS A 292 7.47 -12.81 1.99
CA CYS A 292 8.30 -12.25 0.93
C CYS A 292 9.54 -11.60 1.53
N VAL A 293 10.72 -12.10 1.18
CA VAL A 293 11.99 -11.73 1.80
C VAL A 293 12.81 -10.84 0.86
N SER A 294 13.01 -9.59 1.25
CA SER A 294 13.94 -8.65 0.60
C SER A 294 15.31 -8.67 1.32
N ALA A 295 15.88 -9.85 1.39
CA ALA A 295 17.19 -10.14 2.00
C ALA A 295 17.82 -11.38 1.35
N GLU A 296 18.87 -11.93 1.97
CA GLU A 296 19.51 -13.14 1.48
C GLU A 296 18.60 -14.39 1.56
N GLU A 297 18.81 -15.37 0.68
CA GLU A 297 17.97 -16.56 0.54
C GLU A 297 18.00 -17.48 1.77
N THR A 298 19.07 -17.45 2.57
CA THR A 298 19.17 -18.22 3.82
C THR A 298 18.04 -17.89 4.79
N MET A 299 17.54 -16.66 4.78
CA MET A 299 16.39 -16.26 5.57
C MET A 299 15.10 -16.99 5.17
N VAL A 300 14.91 -17.28 3.89
CA VAL A 300 13.78 -18.10 3.41
C VAL A 300 13.84 -19.51 4.03
N GLY A 301 15.03 -20.11 4.03
CA GLY A 301 15.25 -21.40 4.70
C GLY A 301 14.96 -21.34 6.19
N PHE A 302 15.46 -20.32 6.88
CA PHE A 302 15.21 -20.11 8.29
C PHE A 302 13.70 -19.98 8.60
N ILE A 303 12.95 -19.15 7.87
CA ILE A 303 11.50 -18.99 8.06
C ILE A 303 10.76 -20.34 7.87
N LYS A 304 11.13 -21.13 6.85
CA LYS A 304 10.56 -22.46 6.62
C LYS A 304 10.83 -23.43 7.76
N TYR A 305 12.05 -23.42 8.30
CA TYR A 305 12.39 -24.24 9.49
C TYR A 305 11.63 -23.80 10.72
N PHE A 306 11.59 -22.49 10.98
CA PHE A 306 10.87 -21.91 12.11
C PHE A 306 9.38 -22.28 12.05
N ALA A 307 8.76 -22.11 10.89
CA ALA A 307 7.37 -22.47 10.65
C ALA A 307 7.12 -23.97 10.81
N GLY A 308 7.95 -24.82 10.17
CA GLY A 308 7.85 -26.27 10.26
C GLY A 308 7.94 -26.80 11.69
N ALA A 309 8.82 -26.24 12.51
CA ALA A 309 8.96 -26.60 13.93
C ALA A 309 7.70 -26.27 14.76
N ARG A 310 6.82 -25.39 14.26
CA ARG A 310 5.54 -25.00 14.88
C ARG A 310 4.33 -25.61 14.20
N GLY A 311 4.51 -26.49 13.22
CA GLY A 311 3.42 -27.05 12.41
C GLY A 311 2.73 -26.02 11.51
N TRP A 312 3.39 -24.89 11.20
CA TRP A 312 2.85 -23.79 10.41
C TRP A 312 3.24 -23.88 8.95
N SER A 313 2.26 -23.71 8.05
CA SER A 313 2.51 -23.70 6.61
C SER A 313 2.79 -22.28 6.13
N VAL A 314 3.97 -22.03 5.57
CA VAL A 314 4.36 -20.75 4.99
C VAL A 314 4.93 -20.93 3.58
N ASN A 315 4.50 -20.05 2.66
CA ASN A 315 5.13 -19.89 1.36
C ASN A 315 6.18 -18.78 1.44
N ALA A 316 7.41 -19.11 1.77
CA ALA A 316 8.51 -18.16 1.84
C ALA A 316 9.33 -18.15 0.55
N TYR A 317 9.64 -16.93 0.06
CA TYR A 317 10.38 -16.68 -1.17
C TYR A 317 11.12 -15.34 -1.12
N THR A 318 12.17 -15.18 -1.93
CA THR A 318 12.87 -13.89 -2.08
C THR A 318 12.16 -13.01 -3.11
N GLY A 319 12.04 -11.70 -2.85
CA GLY A 319 11.44 -10.73 -3.75
C GLY A 319 11.24 -9.37 -3.09
N VAL A 320 10.60 -8.47 -3.80
CA VAL A 320 10.11 -7.18 -3.30
C VAL A 320 8.60 -7.27 -3.15
N TYR A 321 8.11 -7.06 -1.92
CA TYR A 321 6.68 -6.96 -1.65
C TYR A 321 6.25 -5.51 -1.83
N SER A 322 5.11 -5.29 -2.51
CA SER A 322 4.59 -3.94 -2.77
C SER A 322 3.97 -3.36 -1.49
N SER A 323 4.78 -3.04 -0.51
CA SER A 323 4.38 -2.50 0.79
C SER A 323 5.57 -1.85 1.52
N ASP A 324 5.37 -1.46 2.78
CA ASP A 324 6.28 -0.65 3.60
C ASP A 324 7.65 -1.28 3.88
N SER A 325 7.84 -2.57 3.64
CA SER A 325 9.19 -3.19 3.68
C SER A 325 10.12 -2.69 2.58
N THR A 326 9.57 -2.20 1.47
CA THR A 326 10.35 -1.77 0.30
C THR A 326 11.28 -0.60 0.59
N PRO A 327 10.86 0.51 1.22
CA PRO A 327 11.79 1.61 1.55
C PRO A 327 12.88 1.19 2.54
N PHE A 328 12.61 0.29 3.49
CA PHE A 328 13.64 -0.23 4.38
C PHE A 328 14.70 -1.03 3.61
N ALA A 329 14.27 -1.93 2.71
CA ALA A 329 15.18 -2.69 1.86
C ALA A 329 16.01 -1.77 0.95
N ASP A 330 15.42 -0.71 0.42
CA ASP A 330 16.08 0.29 -0.41
C ASP A 330 17.19 1.05 0.35
N HIS A 331 17.01 1.28 1.66
CA HIS A 331 18.01 1.85 2.56
C HIS A 331 18.98 0.80 3.14
N GLY A 332 18.99 -0.42 2.59
CA GLY A 332 19.95 -1.46 2.96
C GLY A 332 19.63 -2.24 4.24
N VAL A 333 18.41 -2.10 4.76
CA VAL A 333 17.91 -2.88 5.89
C VAL A 333 17.31 -4.18 5.37
N PRO A 334 17.79 -5.38 5.80
CA PRO A 334 17.11 -6.63 5.49
C PRO A 334 15.63 -6.55 5.88
N ALA A 335 14.74 -6.89 4.95
CA ALA A 335 13.31 -6.73 5.18
C ALA A 335 12.53 -7.97 4.76
N LEU A 336 11.40 -8.19 5.39
CA LEU A 336 10.43 -9.19 4.96
C LEU A 336 9.01 -8.67 5.17
N SER A 337 8.08 -9.18 4.35
CA SER A 337 6.65 -8.95 4.54
C SER A 337 5.94 -10.26 4.80
N PHE A 338 5.19 -10.32 5.90
CA PHE A 338 4.21 -11.37 6.15
C PHE A 338 2.84 -10.93 5.65
N ALA A 339 2.15 -11.86 5.00
CA ALA A 339 0.80 -11.65 4.52
C ALA A 339 0.02 -12.97 4.46
N ARG A 340 -1.30 -12.91 4.39
CA ARG A 340 -2.15 -14.05 4.05
C ARG A 340 -3.00 -13.68 2.84
N GLY A 341 -2.54 -14.09 1.65
CA GLY A 341 -3.22 -13.79 0.39
C GLY A 341 -4.45 -14.66 0.17
N THR A 342 -5.60 -14.05 -0.14
CA THR A 342 -6.81 -14.76 -0.53
C THR A 342 -6.62 -15.47 -1.88
N PRO A 343 -7.36 -16.59 -2.12
CA PRO A 343 -7.45 -17.15 -3.47
C PRO A 343 -8.00 -16.11 -4.45
N GLY A 344 -7.57 -16.16 -5.71
CA GLY A 344 -7.96 -15.17 -6.72
C GLY A 344 -9.47 -14.93 -6.78
N GLY A 345 -9.88 -13.68 -6.62
CA GLY A 345 -11.27 -13.22 -6.65
C GLY A 345 -12.08 -13.45 -5.38
N GLN A 346 -11.50 -13.98 -4.30
CA GLN A 346 -12.22 -14.27 -3.06
C GLN A 346 -12.12 -13.14 -2.01
N GLY A 347 -11.12 -12.30 -2.07
CA GLY A 347 -10.98 -11.09 -1.25
C GLY A 347 -10.65 -9.92 -2.16
N ASN A 348 -11.48 -8.89 -2.13
CA ASN A 348 -11.26 -7.69 -2.93
C ASN A 348 -10.83 -6.56 -2.00
N ILE A 349 -9.60 -6.13 -2.16
CA ILE A 349 -9.06 -4.91 -1.56
C ILE A 349 -9.38 -3.70 -2.45
N HIS A 350 -9.07 -2.51 -1.98
CA HIS A 350 -9.26 -1.23 -2.70
C HIS A 350 -10.70 -1.00 -3.16
N CYS A 351 -11.68 -1.42 -2.35
CA CYS A 351 -13.11 -1.27 -2.64
C CYS A 351 -13.96 -1.33 -1.37
N ARG A 352 -15.26 -1.01 -1.50
CA ARG A 352 -16.24 -1.04 -0.41
C ARG A 352 -16.42 -2.39 0.27
N TYR A 353 -15.93 -3.48 -0.32
CA TYR A 353 -16.07 -4.84 0.21
C TYR A 353 -14.91 -5.24 1.12
N ASP A 354 -13.90 -4.40 1.26
CA ASP A 354 -12.87 -4.58 2.29
C ASP A 354 -13.42 -4.13 3.65
N THR A 355 -14.05 -5.07 4.31
CA THR A 355 -14.71 -4.90 5.61
C THR A 355 -14.30 -6.00 6.58
N MET A 356 -14.65 -5.85 7.84
CA MET A 356 -14.41 -6.84 8.89
C MET A 356 -14.98 -8.25 8.56
N ASP A 357 -15.95 -8.35 7.64
CA ASP A 357 -16.54 -9.63 7.25
C ASP A 357 -15.59 -10.52 6.42
N LEU A 358 -14.49 -9.95 5.91
CA LEU A 358 -13.42 -10.71 5.27
C LEU A 358 -12.53 -11.44 6.26
N LEU A 359 -12.54 -11.05 7.52
CA LEU A 359 -11.59 -11.50 8.55
C LEU A 359 -12.22 -12.56 9.48
N SER A 360 -11.39 -13.49 9.95
CA SER A 360 -11.67 -14.34 11.09
C SER A 360 -10.85 -13.87 12.28
N ASP A 361 -11.50 -13.64 13.43
CA ASP A 361 -10.81 -13.22 14.66
C ASP A 361 -9.79 -14.27 15.10
N GLU A 362 -10.11 -15.56 14.93
CA GLU A 362 -9.23 -16.69 15.23
C GLU A 362 -8.00 -16.69 14.30
N GLN A 363 -8.24 -16.54 12.98
CA GLN A 363 -7.15 -16.55 12.00
C GLN A 363 -6.24 -15.33 12.16
N LEU A 364 -6.83 -14.17 12.48
CA LEU A 364 -6.08 -12.95 12.75
C LEU A 364 -5.14 -13.13 13.95
N ARG A 365 -5.66 -13.77 15.03
CA ARG A 365 -4.85 -14.13 16.18
C ARG A 365 -3.76 -15.14 15.84
N GLU A 366 -4.10 -16.22 15.09
CA GLU A 366 -3.12 -17.25 14.74
C GLU A 366 -1.97 -16.66 13.89
N ASP A 367 -2.29 -15.82 12.93
CA ASP A 367 -1.30 -15.13 12.10
C ASP A 367 -0.45 -14.17 12.96
N GLY A 368 -1.09 -13.39 13.85
CA GLY A 368 -0.43 -12.48 14.79
C GLY A 368 0.48 -13.23 15.79
N ASP A 369 0.02 -14.36 16.34
CA ASP A 369 0.82 -15.20 17.22
C ASP A 369 2.07 -15.76 16.52
N PHE A 370 1.97 -16.19 15.27
CA PHE A 370 3.13 -16.64 14.49
C PHE A 370 4.14 -15.51 14.28
N ILE A 371 3.66 -14.31 13.88
CA ILE A 371 4.50 -13.13 13.66
C ILE A 371 5.17 -12.70 14.97
N ALA A 372 4.43 -12.69 16.08
CA ALA A 372 4.96 -12.37 17.40
C ALA A 372 6.01 -13.38 17.87
N ASP A 373 5.79 -14.68 17.66
CA ASP A 373 6.76 -15.74 17.99
C ASP A 373 8.04 -15.60 17.14
N PHE A 374 7.90 -15.32 15.85
CA PHE A 374 9.04 -15.07 14.98
C PHE A 374 9.82 -13.83 15.44
N THR A 375 9.12 -12.75 15.72
CA THR A 375 9.74 -11.49 16.19
C THR A 375 10.44 -11.68 17.52
N CYS A 376 9.81 -12.39 18.48
CA CYS A 376 10.40 -12.72 19.76
C CYS A 376 11.71 -13.49 19.58
N PHE A 377 11.68 -14.54 18.76
CA PHE A 377 12.88 -15.34 18.47
C PHE A 377 14.01 -14.49 17.89
N MET A 378 13.70 -13.58 16.99
CA MET A 378 14.68 -12.67 16.40
C MET A 378 15.16 -11.62 17.41
N ALA A 379 14.26 -11.10 18.26
CA ALA A 379 14.59 -10.08 19.26
C ALA A 379 15.48 -10.64 20.39
N ASP A 380 15.38 -11.93 20.70
CA ASP A 380 16.20 -12.61 21.71
C ASP A 380 17.52 -13.18 21.16
N ALA A 381 17.73 -13.13 19.86
CA ALA A 381 18.96 -13.64 19.24
C ALA A 381 20.17 -12.81 19.68
N VAL A 382 21.23 -13.48 20.14
CA VAL A 382 22.50 -12.82 20.55
C VAL A 382 23.16 -12.12 19.35
N VAL A 383 22.97 -12.67 18.15
CA VAL A 383 23.40 -12.09 16.87
C VAL A 383 22.26 -12.34 15.89
N CYS A 384 21.81 -11.30 15.21
CA CYS A 384 20.80 -11.43 14.17
C CYS A 384 21.31 -12.41 13.08
N PRO A 385 20.59 -13.52 12.81
CA PRO A 385 21.05 -14.52 11.85
C PRO A 385 20.95 -14.05 10.39
N VAL A 386 20.37 -12.87 10.16
CA VAL A 386 20.23 -12.26 8.82
C VAL A 386 21.41 -11.32 8.59
N LYS A 387 22.16 -11.55 7.53
CA LYS A 387 23.22 -10.60 7.13
C LYS A 387 22.60 -9.28 6.71
N ARG A 388 23.25 -8.20 7.11
CA ARG A 388 22.87 -6.85 6.73
C ARG A 388 23.38 -6.54 5.31
N GLU A 389 22.86 -7.28 4.35
CA GLU A 389 23.20 -7.15 2.94
C GLU A 389 21.98 -7.40 2.08
N ILE A 390 21.71 -6.48 1.16
CA ILE A 390 20.67 -6.66 0.15
C ILE A 390 21.32 -7.25 -1.10
N PRO A 391 20.93 -8.48 -1.51
CA PRO A 391 21.48 -9.12 -2.70
C PRO A 391 21.24 -8.30 -3.97
N ASP A 392 22.17 -8.37 -4.94
CA ASP A 392 22.07 -7.59 -6.19
C ASP A 392 20.80 -7.85 -6.98
N LYS A 393 20.27 -9.08 -6.94
CA LYS A 393 18.97 -9.40 -7.54
C LYS A 393 17.84 -8.59 -6.90
N ILE A 394 17.84 -8.49 -5.58
CA ILE A 394 16.82 -7.71 -4.86
C ILE A 394 16.99 -6.20 -5.13
N LYS A 395 18.23 -5.69 -5.23
CA LYS A 395 18.50 -4.31 -5.65
C LYS A 395 17.93 -4.03 -7.04
N ASP A 396 18.12 -4.95 -8.00
CA ASP A 396 17.56 -4.84 -9.36
C ASP A 396 16.02 -4.85 -9.33
N ASP A 397 15.41 -5.69 -8.51
CA ASP A 397 13.96 -5.76 -8.34
C ASP A 397 13.41 -4.50 -7.63
N LEU A 398 14.14 -3.93 -6.65
CA LEU A 398 13.83 -2.65 -6.01
C LEU A 398 13.88 -1.50 -7.03
N ASP A 399 14.91 -1.43 -7.86
CA ASP A 399 15.04 -0.39 -8.89
C ASP A 399 13.88 -0.43 -9.90
N LYS A 400 13.44 -1.64 -10.29
CA LYS A 400 12.26 -1.81 -11.15
C LYS A 400 10.98 -1.37 -10.44
N TYR A 401 10.78 -1.80 -9.18
CA TYR A 401 9.60 -1.44 -8.40
C TYR A 401 9.51 0.07 -8.16
N LEU A 402 10.63 0.70 -7.83
CA LEU A 402 10.74 2.14 -7.57
C LEU A 402 10.83 2.99 -8.86
N ASN A 403 10.63 2.38 -10.03
CA ASN A 403 10.68 3.03 -11.35
C ASN A 403 12.03 3.70 -11.70
N ARG A 404 13.12 3.24 -11.14
CA ARG A 404 14.47 3.71 -11.50
C ARG A 404 15.01 2.97 -12.74
N LYS A 405 14.45 1.78 -13.01
CA LYS A 405 14.81 0.90 -14.11
C LYS A 405 13.57 0.26 -14.71
N ARG A 406 13.56 0.05 -16.04
CA ARG A 406 12.50 -0.68 -16.76
C ARG A 406 12.59 -2.18 -16.59
#